data_c7ce293aaf4699691dc296bd54048fee
#
_entry.id   c7ce293aaf4699691dc296bd54048fee
#
_cell.length_a   1.000
_cell.length_b   1.000
_cell.length_c   1.000
_cell.angle_alpha   90.00
_cell.angle_beta   90.00
_cell.angle_gamma   90.00
#
_symmetry.space_group_name_H-M   'P 1'
#
loop_
_entity.id
_entity.type
_entity.pdbx_description
1 polymer ?
#
loop_
_entity_poly.entity_id
_entity_poly.type
_entity_poly.pdbx_seq_one_letter_code
_entity_poly.pdbx_strand_id
1 'polypeptide(L)'
;MTRVEQRLAAVNVTVALVALFGGVVTGLFQALEYAGVEIYPALAPIVRSHYHSVSIHGVLNALVFTTFFICGFVPFMLSRSLQAPLASARLGWLTFWVMAGGLVLASIPLVGNAATVMFTFYPPLKAHWAFYIGLTLVVVGTWLVTLNLVLTWRAWRARNPDRRTPLAAFMALVTFAMWTIASLGLAAEMLVLLIPWSLGLVSGTDALLARTLFWFTGHPIVYFWLLPAYISWYTLVPRQAGGKLFSDPMARTSFILFLILSTPIGIHHQYTDPGIHQGWKLLHALLTFAVFFPSLLTFFNVTASLETAGRARGARGWISWFGKLPWTDPSVAAQVLAMVLFAFGGVGGLINASFNVNMVVHNTAYIVGHLHLTIGTAVTLTFMGITYWLVPHLAGRALFSRTIALVQVWLWFGGMLIFSPTLHELGLRGMPRRTDIGHISYMQPQWKTLLPLVGIGGAILFLSAVLYFLNMVLTVAVSRRAPQPVPEFAEAVSGPDHAPAFVDRWKPWLALAAILIAIAYGPTLIRLAITTPLTTPGLRVW
;
A
#
# COMPACT_ATOMS: atom_id res chain seq x y z
N MET A 1 -18.23 -11.13 17.09
CA MET A 1 -17.47 -11.58 15.90
C MET A 1 -17.57 -13.09 15.80
N THR A 2 -17.82 -13.63 14.63
CA THR A 2 -17.94 -15.07 14.44
C THR A 2 -16.55 -15.69 14.13
N ARG A 3 -16.46 -17.02 14.19
CA ARG A 3 -15.24 -17.74 13.80
C ARG A 3 -14.89 -17.57 12.31
N VAL A 4 -15.84 -17.13 11.49
CA VAL A 4 -15.64 -16.96 10.04
C VAL A 4 -14.76 -15.75 9.73
N GLU A 5 -15.03 -14.59 10.34
CA GLU A 5 -14.23 -13.38 10.14
C GLU A 5 -12.77 -13.60 10.59
N GLN A 6 -12.57 -14.31 11.71
CA GLN A 6 -11.23 -14.64 12.20
C GLN A 6 -10.49 -15.57 11.23
N ARG A 7 -11.17 -16.60 10.66
CA ARG A 7 -10.57 -17.51 9.68
C ARG A 7 -10.24 -16.81 8.39
N LEU A 8 -11.14 -15.96 7.86
CA LEU A 8 -10.89 -15.17 6.66
C LEU A 8 -9.72 -14.20 6.87
N ALA A 9 -9.63 -13.53 8.01
CA ALA A 9 -8.48 -12.70 8.35
C ALA A 9 -7.19 -13.54 8.42
N ALA A 10 -7.22 -14.71 9.07
CA ALA A 10 -6.07 -15.57 9.20
C ALA A 10 -5.52 -16.04 7.85
N VAL A 11 -6.36 -16.56 6.94
CA VAL A 11 -5.89 -17.06 5.64
C VAL A 11 -5.37 -15.92 4.75
N ASN A 12 -6.04 -14.78 4.73
CA ASN A 12 -5.57 -13.62 3.96
C ASN A 12 -4.25 -13.07 4.51
N VAL A 13 -4.12 -12.90 5.82
CA VAL A 13 -2.87 -12.44 6.46
C VAL A 13 -1.75 -13.45 6.23
N THR A 14 -2.02 -14.75 6.25
CA THR A 14 -1.00 -15.78 5.95
C THR A 14 -0.47 -15.62 4.52
N VAL A 15 -1.35 -15.51 3.51
CA VAL A 15 -0.94 -15.27 2.11
C VAL A 15 -0.14 -13.98 2.01
N ALA A 16 -0.60 -12.91 2.65
CA ALA A 16 0.10 -11.62 2.67
C ALA A 16 1.53 -11.77 3.23
N LEU A 17 1.70 -12.43 4.36
CA LEU A 17 3.02 -12.60 4.98
C LEU A 17 3.95 -13.49 4.14
N VAL A 18 3.44 -14.54 3.51
CA VAL A 18 4.23 -15.37 2.59
C VAL A 18 4.72 -14.54 1.39
N ALA A 19 3.83 -13.71 0.82
CA ALA A 19 4.20 -12.80 -0.27
C ALA A 19 5.24 -11.77 0.17
N LEU A 20 5.08 -11.16 1.34
CA LEU A 20 6.06 -10.22 1.90
C LEU A 20 7.44 -10.88 2.04
N PHE A 21 7.50 -12.12 2.55
CA PHE A 21 8.77 -12.83 2.67
C PHE A 21 9.46 -13.03 1.33
N GLY A 22 8.76 -13.59 0.34
CA GLY A 22 9.29 -13.80 -1.00
C GLY A 22 9.75 -12.49 -1.67
N GLY A 23 8.97 -11.42 -1.48
CA GLY A 23 9.32 -10.09 -1.99
C GLY A 23 10.55 -9.49 -1.31
N VAL A 24 10.72 -9.65 0.00
CA VAL A 24 11.89 -9.15 0.73
C VAL A 24 13.16 -9.94 0.38
N VAL A 25 13.06 -11.25 0.18
CA VAL A 25 14.19 -12.07 -0.30
C VAL A 25 14.72 -11.55 -1.65
N THR A 26 13.83 -11.31 -2.61
CA THR A 26 14.24 -10.77 -3.91
C THR A 26 14.72 -9.32 -3.82
N GLY A 27 14.25 -8.54 -2.84
CA GLY A 27 14.78 -7.22 -2.52
C GLY A 27 16.23 -7.25 -2.02
N LEU A 28 16.58 -8.26 -1.20
CA LEU A 28 17.98 -8.46 -0.78
C LEU A 28 18.89 -8.70 -1.98
N PHE A 29 18.45 -9.46 -2.99
CA PHE A 29 19.26 -9.73 -4.17
C PHE A 29 19.63 -8.44 -4.90
N GLN A 30 18.69 -7.53 -5.06
CA GLN A 30 18.93 -6.21 -5.65
C GLN A 30 19.86 -5.34 -4.79
N ALA A 31 19.73 -5.40 -3.45
CA ALA A 31 20.58 -4.65 -2.54
C ALA A 31 22.03 -5.17 -2.56
N LEU A 32 22.23 -6.49 -2.66
CA LEU A 32 23.55 -7.11 -2.78
C LEU A 32 24.22 -6.76 -4.12
N GLU A 33 23.47 -6.79 -5.23
CA GLU A 33 23.96 -6.34 -6.52
C GLU A 33 24.41 -4.87 -6.46
N TYR A 34 23.64 -3.99 -5.83
CA TYR A 34 24.01 -2.59 -5.64
C TYR A 34 25.27 -2.43 -4.77
N ALA A 35 25.55 -3.38 -3.88
CA ALA A 35 26.81 -3.45 -3.13
C ALA A 35 27.98 -4.05 -3.94
N GLY A 36 27.77 -4.41 -5.21
CA GLY A 36 28.80 -4.97 -6.09
C GLY A 36 28.95 -6.50 -6.02
N VAL A 37 27.95 -7.20 -5.43
CA VAL A 37 27.95 -8.66 -5.36
C VAL A 37 27.18 -9.24 -6.54
N GLU A 38 27.87 -9.93 -7.45
CA GLU A 38 27.24 -10.63 -8.58
C GLU A 38 26.52 -11.90 -8.09
N ILE A 39 25.24 -11.76 -7.74
CA ILE A 39 24.48 -12.87 -7.16
C ILE A 39 23.67 -13.66 -8.21
N TYR A 40 23.24 -13.02 -9.30
CA TYR A 40 22.32 -13.64 -10.27
C TYR A 40 22.87 -14.87 -10.99
N PRO A 41 24.18 -14.99 -11.34
CA PRO A 41 24.72 -16.22 -11.89
C PRO A 41 24.49 -17.46 -10.98
N ALA A 42 24.60 -17.27 -9.67
CA ALA A 42 24.36 -18.34 -8.70
C ALA A 42 22.85 -18.63 -8.48
N LEU A 43 21.98 -17.67 -8.76
CA LEU A 43 20.53 -17.79 -8.60
C LEU A 43 19.78 -18.13 -9.90
N ALA A 44 20.48 -18.19 -11.04
CA ALA A 44 19.89 -18.34 -12.37
C ALA A 44 18.84 -19.46 -12.52
N PRO A 45 18.89 -20.58 -11.81
CA PRO A 45 17.82 -21.59 -11.82
C PRO A 45 16.47 -21.09 -11.28
N ILE A 46 16.47 -20.10 -10.37
CA ILE A 46 15.29 -19.59 -9.67
C ILE A 46 14.98 -18.16 -10.07
N VAL A 47 15.99 -17.26 -10.04
CA VAL A 47 15.87 -15.83 -10.39
C VAL A 47 16.91 -15.51 -11.46
N ARG A 48 16.47 -15.33 -12.69
CA ARG A 48 17.34 -15.31 -13.87
C ARG A 48 18.06 -14.00 -14.13
N SER A 49 17.55 -12.88 -13.59
CA SER A 49 18.14 -11.56 -13.84
C SER A 49 17.68 -10.54 -12.81
N HIS A 50 18.34 -9.39 -12.78
CA HIS A 50 17.91 -8.20 -12.06
C HIS A 50 16.42 -7.88 -12.31
N TYR A 51 16.00 -7.82 -13.57
CA TYR A 51 14.62 -7.45 -13.92
C TYR A 51 13.60 -8.51 -13.53
N HIS A 52 13.97 -9.79 -13.53
CA HIS A 52 13.13 -10.86 -12.97
C HIS A 52 12.96 -10.66 -11.46
N SER A 53 14.06 -10.41 -10.73
CA SER A 53 14.05 -10.10 -9.30
C SER A 53 13.17 -8.88 -8.97
N VAL A 54 13.34 -7.76 -9.72
CA VAL A 54 12.53 -6.54 -9.53
C VAL A 54 11.04 -6.80 -9.80
N SER A 55 10.71 -7.63 -10.79
CA SER A 55 9.31 -7.99 -11.10
C SER A 55 8.69 -8.77 -9.96
N ILE A 56 9.37 -9.79 -9.42
CA ILE A 56 8.90 -10.57 -8.28
C ILE A 56 8.78 -9.67 -7.04
N HIS A 57 9.83 -8.89 -6.72
CA HIS A 57 9.83 -7.97 -5.58
C HIS A 57 8.64 -7.01 -5.60
N GLY A 58 8.41 -6.35 -6.73
CA GLY A 58 7.36 -5.36 -6.86
C GLY A 58 5.96 -5.97 -6.83
N VAL A 59 5.73 -7.08 -7.54
CA VAL A 59 4.42 -7.76 -7.56
C VAL A 59 4.07 -8.31 -6.19
N LEU A 60 4.99 -9.03 -5.54
CA LEU A 60 4.71 -9.65 -4.25
C LEU A 60 4.51 -8.62 -3.14
N ASN A 61 5.35 -7.58 -3.06
CA ASN A 61 5.26 -6.60 -1.97
C ASN A 61 4.18 -5.55 -2.21
N ALA A 62 4.10 -4.97 -3.41
CA ALA A 62 3.17 -3.88 -3.66
C ALA A 62 1.74 -4.37 -3.99
N LEU A 63 1.59 -5.46 -4.74
CA LEU A 63 0.27 -5.89 -5.20
C LEU A 63 -0.31 -7.04 -4.35
N VAL A 64 0.48 -8.03 -3.97
CA VAL A 64 -0.03 -9.22 -3.28
C VAL A 64 -0.09 -9.02 -1.77
N PHE A 65 1.06 -8.74 -1.13
CA PHE A 65 1.14 -8.55 0.32
C PHE A 65 0.12 -7.53 0.82
N THR A 66 0.13 -6.35 0.23
CA THR A 66 -0.77 -5.27 0.67
C THR A 66 -2.23 -5.64 0.47
N THR A 67 -2.61 -6.14 -0.71
CA THR A 67 -4.01 -6.44 -1.04
C THR A 67 -4.57 -7.55 -0.15
N PHE A 68 -3.84 -8.65 0.03
CA PHE A 68 -4.31 -9.74 0.90
C PHE A 68 -4.35 -9.31 2.37
N PHE A 69 -3.37 -8.54 2.85
CA PHE A 69 -3.42 -8.00 4.21
C PHE A 69 -4.67 -7.14 4.42
N ILE A 70 -4.94 -6.23 3.50
CA ILE A 70 -6.11 -5.32 3.55
C ILE A 70 -7.42 -6.10 3.52
N CYS A 71 -7.53 -7.09 2.62
CA CYS A 71 -8.73 -7.94 2.51
C CYS A 71 -8.93 -8.87 3.72
N GLY A 72 -7.90 -9.12 4.51
CA GLY A 72 -8.01 -9.80 5.81
C GLY A 72 -8.36 -8.86 6.95
N PHE A 73 -7.61 -7.77 7.08
CA PHE A 73 -7.69 -6.85 8.22
C PHE A 73 -8.94 -5.94 8.20
N VAL A 74 -9.26 -5.32 7.05
CA VAL A 74 -10.32 -4.31 6.99
C VAL A 74 -11.72 -4.91 7.20
N PRO A 75 -12.11 -6.06 6.59
CA PRO A 75 -13.37 -6.72 6.93
C PRO A 75 -13.47 -7.15 8.39
N PHE A 76 -12.37 -7.62 8.98
CA PHE A 76 -12.27 -7.93 10.40
C PHE A 76 -12.56 -6.69 11.26
N MET A 77 -11.95 -5.54 10.94
CA MET A 77 -12.17 -4.28 11.66
C MET A 77 -13.60 -3.75 11.51
N LEU A 78 -14.18 -3.83 10.30
CA LEU A 78 -15.56 -3.42 10.04
C LEU A 78 -16.55 -4.26 10.87
N SER A 79 -16.46 -5.58 10.78
CA SER A 79 -17.33 -6.51 11.52
C SER A 79 -17.26 -6.26 13.03
N ARG A 80 -16.04 -6.08 13.55
CA ARG A 80 -15.81 -5.78 14.95
C ARG A 80 -16.39 -4.42 15.35
N SER A 81 -16.22 -3.40 14.54
CA SER A 81 -16.69 -2.04 14.79
C SER A 81 -18.23 -1.95 14.79
N LEU A 82 -18.88 -2.69 13.88
CA LEU A 82 -20.33 -2.80 13.81
C LEU A 82 -20.91 -3.77 14.85
N GLN A 83 -20.07 -4.57 15.53
CA GLN A 83 -20.48 -5.68 16.39
C GLN A 83 -21.46 -6.63 15.67
N ALA A 84 -21.23 -6.85 14.39
CA ALA A 84 -22.08 -7.65 13.51
C ALA A 84 -21.22 -8.57 12.63
N PRO A 85 -21.71 -9.80 12.32
CA PRO A 85 -21.03 -10.68 11.38
C PRO A 85 -21.10 -10.10 9.96
N LEU A 86 -20.20 -10.56 9.09
CA LEU A 86 -20.28 -10.27 7.65
C LEU A 86 -21.63 -10.77 7.10
N ALA A 87 -22.22 -9.99 6.19
CA ALA A 87 -23.53 -10.31 5.61
C ALA A 87 -23.56 -11.70 4.93
N SER A 88 -22.44 -12.11 4.33
CA SER A 88 -22.33 -13.41 3.72
C SER A 88 -20.95 -14.06 3.95
N ALA A 89 -20.93 -15.11 4.74
CA ALA A 89 -19.77 -15.96 4.91
C ALA A 89 -19.36 -16.66 3.59
N ARG A 90 -20.35 -17.07 2.78
CA ARG A 90 -20.11 -17.72 1.48
C ARG A 90 -19.41 -16.74 0.52
N LEU A 91 -19.88 -15.50 0.44
CA LEU A 91 -19.23 -14.46 -0.37
C LEU A 91 -17.80 -14.18 0.12
N GLY A 92 -17.57 -14.15 1.43
CA GLY A 92 -16.23 -13.98 2.00
C GLY A 92 -15.25 -15.09 1.56
N TRP A 93 -15.68 -16.35 1.59
CA TRP A 93 -14.85 -17.47 1.11
C TRP A 93 -14.70 -17.50 -0.40
N LEU A 94 -15.76 -17.20 -1.17
CA LEU A 94 -15.67 -17.05 -2.63
C LEU A 94 -14.62 -16.00 -3.00
N THR A 95 -14.66 -14.85 -2.34
CA THR A 95 -13.66 -13.78 -2.52
C THR A 95 -12.24 -14.28 -2.29
N PHE A 96 -11.99 -14.96 -1.17
CA PHE A 96 -10.67 -15.51 -0.89
C PHE A 96 -10.20 -16.47 -1.99
N TRP A 97 -11.06 -17.40 -2.44
CA TRP A 97 -10.67 -18.38 -3.45
C TRP A 97 -10.47 -17.77 -4.84
N VAL A 98 -11.26 -16.76 -5.22
CA VAL A 98 -11.05 -16.01 -6.47
C VAL A 98 -9.71 -15.28 -6.44
N MET A 99 -9.38 -14.61 -5.34
CA MET A 99 -8.08 -13.93 -5.18
C MET A 99 -6.92 -14.93 -5.13
N ALA A 100 -7.04 -16.01 -4.37
CA ALA A 100 -5.99 -17.01 -4.25
C ALA A 100 -5.76 -17.76 -5.58
N GLY A 101 -6.81 -18.12 -6.30
CA GLY A 101 -6.73 -18.70 -7.64
C GLY A 101 -6.07 -17.73 -8.64
N GLY A 102 -6.45 -16.45 -8.59
CA GLY A 102 -5.81 -15.39 -9.38
C GLY A 102 -4.33 -15.24 -9.06
N LEU A 103 -3.97 -15.24 -7.78
CA LEU A 103 -2.57 -15.20 -7.35
C LEU A 103 -1.77 -16.39 -7.88
N VAL A 104 -2.26 -17.62 -7.73
CA VAL A 104 -1.59 -18.82 -8.26
C VAL A 104 -1.40 -18.71 -9.76
N LEU A 105 -2.45 -18.32 -10.49
CA LEU A 105 -2.40 -18.16 -11.95
C LEU A 105 -1.35 -17.13 -12.39
N ALA A 106 -1.25 -15.99 -11.71
CA ALA A 106 -0.25 -14.95 -12.00
C ALA A 106 1.17 -15.36 -11.58
N SER A 107 1.31 -16.14 -10.50
CA SER A 107 2.60 -16.54 -9.95
C SER A 107 3.34 -17.54 -10.84
N ILE A 108 2.62 -18.39 -11.58
CA ILE A 108 3.24 -19.38 -12.49
C ILE A 108 4.14 -18.69 -13.52
N PRO A 109 3.66 -17.74 -14.36
CA PRO A 109 4.53 -17.05 -15.29
C PRO A 109 5.51 -16.08 -14.60
N LEU A 110 5.17 -15.51 -13.44
CA LEU A 110 6.05 -14.61 -12.70
C LEU A 110 7.31 -15.36 -12.22
N VAL A 111 7.14 -16.48 -11.52
CA VAL A 111 8.27 -17.29 -11.03
C VAL A 111 8.97 -18.01 -12.17
N GLY A 112 8.22 -18.45 -13.20
CA GLY A 112 8.75 -19.09 -14.40
C GLY A 112 9.48 -18.14 -15.36
N ASN A 113 9.70 -16.88 -15.00
CA ASN A 113 10.32 -15.83 -15.83
C ASN A 113 9.55 -15.47 -17.11
N ALA A 114 8.27 -15.79 -17.20
CA ALA A 114 7.40 -15.44 -18.33
C ALA A 114 6.53 -14.19 -18.06
N ALA A 115 6.86 -13.42 -17.01
CA ALA A 115 6.24 -12.16 -16.66
C ALA A 115 7.27 -11.17 -16.08
N THR A 116 8.44 -11.08 -16.70
CA THR A 116 9.48 -10.09 -16.37
C THR A 116 9.12 -8.73 -16.98
N VAL A 117 8.03 -8.15 -16.48
CA VAL A 117 7.42 -6.90 -16.97
C VAL A 117 7.35 -5.84 -15.89
N MET A 118 8.07 -6.00 -14.79
CA MET A 118 8.00 -5.17 -13.59
C MET A 118 6.59 -5.24 -12.93
N PHE A 119 6.40 -4.52 -11.84
CA PHE A 119 5.08 -4.40 -11.21
C PHE A 119 4.15 -3.42 -11.93
N THR A 120 4.66 -2.67 -12.89
CA THR A 120 3.91 -1.69 -13.69
C THR A 120 3.49 -2.22 -15.07
N PHE A 121 4.03 -3.36 -15.48
CA PHE A 121 3.74 -4.09 -16.72
C PHE A 121 3.46 -3.23 -17.96
N TYR A 122 4.19 -2.11 -18.10
CA TYR A 122 3.99 -1.20 -19.23
C TYR A 122 4.35 -1.84 -20.58
N PRO A 123 3.48 -1.72 -21.59
CA PRO A 123 3.91 -1.95 -22.95
C PRO A 123 5.14 -1.06 -23.30
N PRO A 124 6.11 -1.55 -24.10
CA PRO A 124 6.03 -2.75 -24.94
C PRO A 124 6.34 -4.07 -24.23
N LEU A 125 6.71 -4.09 -22.93
CA LEU A 125 6.98 -5.33 -22.21
C LEU A 125 5.70 -6.19 -22.15
N LYS A 126 5.78 -7.44 -22.62
CA LYS A 126 4.64 -8.34 -22.77
C LYS A 126 4.82 -9.58 -21.92
N ALA A 127 3.95 -9.80 -20.93
CA ALA A 127 3.90 -11.02 -20.12
C ALA A 127 3.06 -12.12 -20.79
N HIS A 128 3.17 -13.30 -20.24
CA HIS A 128 2.24 -14.39 -20.52
C HIS A 128 0.82 -14.03 -20.06
N TRP A 129 -0.20 -14.42 -20.82
CA TRP A 129 -1.61 -14.06 -20.55
C TRP A 129 -2.10 -14.41 -19.14
N ALA A 130 -1.60 -15.51 -18.58
CA ALA A 130 -1.99 -15.97 -17.24
C ALA A 130 -1.62 -14.96 -16.13
N PHE A 131 -0.56 -14.17 -16.33
CA PHE A 131 -0.19 -13.09 -15.43
C PHE A 131 -1.28 -12.01 -15.36
N TYR A 132 -1.73 -11.53 -16.51
CA TYR A 132 -2.75 -10.47 -16.59
C TYR A 132 -4.11 -10.96 -16.10
N ILE A 133 -4.55 -12.16 -16.50
CA ILE A 133 -5.81 -12.75 -16.01
C ILE A 133 -5.75 -12.97 -14.50
N GLY A 134 -4.63 -13.50 -13.99
CA GLY A 134 -4.45 -13.72 -12.56
C GLY A 134 -4.55 -12.45 -11.73
N LEU A 135 -3.89 -11.36 -12.14
CA LEU A 135 -4.01 -10.06 -11.47
C LEU A 135 -5.43 -9.49 -11.57
N THR A 136 -6.10 -9.67 -12.70
CA THR A 136 -7.50 -9.24 -12.88
C THR A 136 -8.41 -9.96 -11.89
N LEU A 137 -8.24 -11.27 -11.67
CA LEU A 137 -9.02 -12.02 -10.68
C LEU A 137 -8.78 -11.53 -9.25
N VAL A 138 -7.55 -11.13 -8.91
CA VAL A 138 -7.27 -10.52 -7.60
C VAL A 138 -8.06 -9.21 -7.45
N VAL A 139 -8.10 -8.35 -8.47
CA VAL A 139 -8.87 -7.10 -8.46
C VAL A 139 -10.38 -7.37 -8.33
N VAL A 140 -10.92 -8.30 -9.12
CA VAL A 140 -12.34 -8.72 -9.03
C VAL A 140 -12.67 -9.22 -7.63
N GLY A 141 -11.78 -10.00 -7.02
CA GLY A 141 -11.93 -10.42 -5.63
C GLY A 141 -12.09 -9.25 -4.66
N THR A 142 -11.33 -8.16 -4.83
CA THR A 142 -11.48 -6.96 -3.98
C THR A 142 -12.85 -6.26 -4.16
N TRP A 143 -13.45 -6.33 -5.35
CA TRP A 143 -14.82 -5.83 -5.57
C TRP A 143 -15.86 -6.68 -4.83
N LEU A 144 -15.65 -8.00 -4.77
CA LEU A 144 -16.50 -8.87 -3.97
C LEU A 144 -16.34 -8.61 -2.46
N VAL A 145 -15.14 -8.22 -1.99
CA VAL A 145 -14.95 -7.70 -0.62
C VAL A 145 -15.80 -6.45 -0.43
N THR A 146 -15.70 -5.47 -1.33
CA THR A 146 -16.50 -4.23 -1.27
C THR A 146 -17.98 -4.54 -1.16
N LEU A 147 -18.49 -5.44 -2.00
CA LEU A 147 -19.89 -5.85 -1.96
C LEU A 147 -20.28 -6.40 -0.59
N ASN A 148 -19.47 -7.30 -0.02
CA ASN A 148 -19.78 -7.89 1.29
C ASN A 148 -19.75 -6.85 2.42
N LEU A 149 -18.79 -5.90 2.38
CA LEU A 149 -18.74 -4.79 3.34
C LEU A 149 -19.98 -3.90 3.27
N VAL A 150 -20.40 -3.52 2.05
CA VAL A 150 -21.59 -2.69 1.82
C VAL A 150 -22.85 -3.41 2.29
N LEU A 151 -23.02 -4.69 1.95
CA LEU A 151 -24.15 -5.50 2.42
C LEU A 151 -24.18 -5.61 3.94
N THR A 152 -23.02 -5.80 4.58
CA THR A 152 -22.89 -5.87 6.04
C THR A 152 -23.30 -4.55 6.68
N TRP A 153 -22.80 -3.44 6.17
CA TRP A 153 -23.16 -2.12 6.66
C TRP A 153 -24.64 -1.80 6.45
N ARG A 154 -25.21 -2.12 5.28
CA ARG A 154 -26.65 -1.90 5.01
C ARG A 154 -27.53 -2.70 5.96
N ALA A 155 -27.20 -3.95 6.21
CA ALA A 155 -27.93 -4.80 7.17
C ALA A 155 -27.82 -4.25 8.62
N TRP A 156 -26.64 -3.74 9.00
CA TRP A 156 -26.44 -3.08 10.29
C TRP A 156 -27.25 -1.77 10.36
N ARG A 157 -27.20 -0.94 9.33
CA ARG A 157 -27.88 0.36 9.27
C ARG A 157 -29.41 0.22 9.37
N ALA A 158 -29.97 -0.80 8.72
CA ALA A 158 -31.41 -1.09 8.81
C ALA A 158 -31.87 -1.40 10.25
N ARG A 159 -31.00 -2.00 11.08
CA ARG A 159 -31.26 -2.28 12.49
C ARG A 159 -30.91 -1.14 13.44
N ASN A 160 -30.17 -0.16 12.97
CA ASN A 160 -29.66 0.97 13.75
C ASN A 160 -29.87 2.29 12.99
N PRO A 161 -31.10 2.69 12.65
CA PRO A 161 -31.38 3.85 11.80
C PRO A 161 -30.88 5.16 12.41
N ASP A 162 -30.93 5.29 13.74
CA ASP A 162 -30.58 6.51 14.45
C ASP A 162 -29.11 6.56 14.89
N ARG A 163 -28.38 5.45 14.77
CA ARG A 163 -26.97 5.39 15.18
C ARG A 163 -26.05 5.79 14.05
N ARG A 164 -25.07 6.61 14.35
CA ARG A 164 -24.00 6.96 13.41
C ARG A 164 -23.12 5.75 13.14
N THR A 165 -22.67 5.61 11.88
CA THR A 165 -21.71 4.54 11.54
C THR A 165 -20.44 4.69 12.38
N PRO A 166 -20.00 3.68 13.13
CA PRO A 166 -18.77 3.73 13.91
C PRO A 166 -17.56 4.05 13.03
N LEU A 167 -16.59 4.81 13.57
CA LEU A 167 -15.50 5.38 12.81
C LEU A 167 -14.71 4.35 11.98
N ALA A 168 -14.30 3.22 12.59
CA ALA A 168 -13.54 2.21 11.85
C ALA A 168 -14.34 1.58 10.70
N ALA A 169 -15.66 1.38 10.88
CA ALA A 169 -16.53 0.90 9.80
C ALA A 169 -16.72 1.95 8.70
N PHE A 170 -16.86 3.24 9.06
CA PHE A 170 -16.94 4.34 8.11
C PHE A 170 -15.65 4.40 7.25
N MET A 171 -14.49 4.37 7.89
CA MET A 171 -13.20 4.38 7.21
C MET A 171 -13.01 3.16 6.29
N ALA A 172 -13.41 1.97 6.73
CA ALA A 172 -13.36 0.76 5.92
C ALA A 172 -14.19 0.88 4.63
N LEU A 173 -15.41 1.41 4.75
CA LEU A 173 -16.29 1.64 3.59
C LEU A 173 -15.73 2.68 2.63
N VAL A 174 -15.19 3.79 3.14
CA VAL A 174 -14.54 4.82 2.30
C VAL A 174 -13.35 4.23 1.57
N THR A 175 -12.50 3.47 2.24
CA THR A 175 -11.31 2.84 1.64
C THR A 175 -11.70 1.95 0.46
N PHE A 176 -12.69 1.09 0.64
CA PHE A 176 -13.12 0.18 -0.42
C PHE A 176 -13.98 0.85 -1.50
N ALA A 177 -14.73 1.90 -1.19
CA ALA A 177 -15.43 2.71 -2.19
C ALA A 177 -14.42 3.43 -3.11
N MET A 178 -13.42 4.09 -2.53
CA MET A 178 -12.33 4.74 -3.26
C MET A 178 -11.59 3.72 -4.15
N TRP A 179 -11.21 2.58 -3.59
CA TRP A 179 -10.51 1.52 -4.32
C TRP A 179 -11.34 0.95 -5.48
N THR A 180 -12.63 0.71 -5.28
CA THR A 180 -13.51 0.20 -6.34
C THR A 180 -13.57 1.15 -7.52
N ILE A 181 -13.68 2.46 -7.28
CA ILE A 181 -13.64 3.48 -8.34
C ILE A 181 -12.27 3.50 -9.01
N ALA A 182 -11.22 3.55 -8.23
CA ALA A 182 -9.84 3.65 -8.72
C ALA A 182 -9.42 2.44 -9.56
N SER A 183 -9.83 1.23 -9.20
CA SER A 183 -9.46 0.00 -9.90
C SER A 183 -10.16 -0.20 -11.25
N LEU A 184 -11.13 0.65 -11.60
CA LEU A 184 -11.77 0.61 -12.93
C LEU A 184 -10.78 0.93 -14.06
N GLY A 185 -9.80 1.80 -13.84
CA GLY A 185 -8.75 2.08 -14.82
C GLY A 185 -7.91 0.84 -15.14
N LEU A 186 -7.45 0.14 -14.09
CA LEU A 186 -6.70 -1.11 -14.23
C LEU A 186 -7.55 -2.21 -14.89
N ALA A 187 -8.82 -2.33 -14.51
CA ALA A 187 -9.72 -3.29 -15.13
C ALA A 187 -9.90 -3.00 -16.62
N ALA A 188 -10.07 -1.74 -17.02
CA ALA A 188 -10.15 -1.34 -18.43
C ALA A 188 -8.84 -1.65 -19.17
N GLU A 189 -7.67 -1.33 -18.58
CA GLU A 189 -6.36 -1.66 -19.17
C GLU A 189 -6.23 -3.17 -19.41
N MET A 190 -6.54 -3.98 -18.40
CA MET A 190 -6.43 -5.43 -18.50
C MET A 190 -7.38 -6.01 -19.54
N LEU A 191 -8.67 -5.69 -19.46
CA LEU A 191 -9.72 -6.32 -20.27
C LEU A 191 -9.69 -5.85 -21.74
N VAL A 192 -9.37 -4.58 -21.97
CA VAL A 192 -9.44 -3.99 -23.33
C VAL A 192 -8.10 -4.05 -24.05
N LEU A 193 -6.98 -3.95 -23.34
CA LEU A 193 -5.65 -3.84 -23.96
C LEU A 193 -4.78 -5.08 -23.71
N LEU A 194 -4.44 -5.37 -22.44
CA LEU A 194 -3.35 -6.29 -22.15
C LEU A 194 -3.73 -7.77 -22.30
N ILE A 195 -4.92 -8.17 -21.90
CA ILE A 195 -5.39 -9.57 -22.06
C ILE A 195 -5.58 -9.92 -23.54
N PRO A 196 -6.33 -9.14 -24.35
CA PRO A 196 -6.46 -9.44 -25.79
C PRO A 196 -5.10 -9.47 -26.51
N TRP A 197 -4.22 -8.53 -26.20
CA TRP A 197 -2.88 -8.48 -26.75
C TRP A 197 -2.01 -9.69 -26.34
N SER A 198 -2.05 -10.07 -25.07
CA SER A 198 -1.27 -11.22 -24.58
C SER A 198 -1.74 -12.56 -25.13
N LEU A 199 -3.04 -12.69 -25.40
CA LEU A 199 -3.65 -13.86 -26.05
C LEU A 199 -3.41 -13.90 -27.56
N GLY A 200 -2.89 -12.81 -28.17
CA GLY A 200 -2.70 -12.72 -29.62
C GLY A 200 -3.98 -12.44 -30.40
N LEU A 201 -5.06 -11.99 -29.73
CA LEU A 201 -6.32 -11.58 -30.38
C LEU A 201 -6.16 -10.25 -31.15
N VAL A 202 -5.19 -9.44 -30.73
CA VAL A 202 -4.78 -8.22 -31.42
C VAL A 202 -3.25 -8.24 -31.56
N SER A 203 -2.73 -7.67 -32.66
CA SER A 203 -1.30 -7.66 -32.98
C SER A 203 -0.50 -6.64 -32.17
N GLY A 204 -1.14 -5.56 -31.73
CA GLY A 204 -0.51 -4.47 -31.00
C GLY A 204 -1.38 -3.90 -29.90
N THR A 205 -0.81 -3.01 -29.10
CA THR A 205 -1.50 -2.22 -28.07
C THR A 205 -1.05 -0.76 -28.17
N ASP A 206 -1.67 0.12 -27.38
CA ASP A 206 -1.22 1.50 -27.22
C ASP A 206 -0.52 1.69 -25.88
N ALA A 207 0.77 2.04 -25.93
CA ALA A 207 1.59 2.20 -24.73
C ALA A 207 1.18 3.42 -23.88
N LEU A 208 0.73 4.52 -24.49
CA LEU A 208 0.33 5.72 -23.77
C LEU A 208 -1.05 5.56 -23.14
N LEU A 209 -2.01 4.97 -23.86
CA LEU A 209 -3.32 4.66 -23.31
C LEU A 209 -3.22 3.65 -22.17
N ALA A 210 -2.43 2.57 -22.31
CA ALA A 210 -2.18 1.60 -21.25
C ALA A 210 -1.59 2.28 -20.01
N ARG A 211 -0.55 3.11 -20.16
CA ARG A 211 0.03 3.86 -19.03
C ARG A 211 -0.94 4.83 -18.39
N THR A 212 -1.81 5.47 -19.16
CA THR A 212 -2.80 6.41 -18.61
C THR A 212 -3.89 5.66 -17.83
N LEU A 213 -4.36 4.52 -18.32
CA LEU A 213 -5.28 3.64 -17.60
C LEU A 213 -4.61 3.01 -16.36
N PHE A 214 -3.33 2.63 -16.48
CA PHE A 214 -2.55 2.18 -15.31
C PHE A 214 -2.50 3.27 -14.24
N TRP A 215 -2.14 4.52 -14.58
CA TRP A 215 -1.99 5.59 -13.59
C TRP A 215 -3.31 6.15 -13.07
N PHE A 216 -4.43 5.90 -13.78
CA PHE A 216 -5.76 6.10 -13.20
C PHE A 216 -5.92 5.30 -11.89
N THR A 217 -5.36 4.10 -11.82
CA THR A 217 -5.32 3.23 -10.64
C THR A 217 -4.02 3.41 -9.84
N GLY A 218 -2.90 3.66 -10.51
CA GLY A 218 -1.54 3.55 -9.96
C GLY A 218 -1.22 4.59 -8.89
N HIS A 219 -1.88 5.75 -8.88
CA HIS A 219 -1.78 6.67 -7.75
C HIS A 219 -2.78 6.30 -6.64
N PRO A 220 -4.09 6.16 -6.87
CA PRO A 220 -5.01 5.85 -5.78
C PRO A 220 -4.75 4.49 -5.10
N ILE A 221 -4.04 3.56 -5.72
CA ILE A 221 -3.63 2.31 -5.05
C ILE A 221 -2.72 2.59 -3.85
N VAL A 222 -1.88 3.63 -3.88
CA VAL A 222 -1.03 3.96 -2.72
C VAL A 222 -1.87 4.42 -1.52
N TYR A 223 -3.01 5.06 -1.76
CA TYR A 223 -3.98 5.37 -0.71
C TYR A 223 -4.77 4.13 -0.27
N PHE A 224 -5.09 3.21 -1.18
CA PHE A 224 -5.66 1.91 -0.80
C PHE A 224 -4.74 1.14 0.14
N TRP A 225 -3.42 1.24 -0.03
CA TRP A 225 -2.45 0.65 0.89
C TRP A 225 -2.34 1.42 2.21
N LEU A 226 -2.43 2.74 2.18
CA LEU A 226 -2.20 3.62 3.34
C LEU A 226 -3.44 3.76 4.24
N LEU A 227 -4.64 3.85 3.69
CA LEU A 227 -5.86 4.08 4.47
C LEU A 227 -6.13 2.98 5.52
N PRO A 228 -5.84 1.69 5.29
CA PRO A 228 -5.90 0.67 6.34
C PRO A 228 -4.92 0.89 7.50
N ALA A 229 -3.71 1.41 7.21
CA ALA A 229 -2.79 1.85 8.26
C ALA A 229 -3.41 3.02 9.06
N TYR A 230 -4.02 3.98 8.40
CA TYR A 230 -4.74 5.08 9.04
C TYR A 230 -5.91 4.59 9.91
N ILE A 231 -6.65 3.55 9.49
CA ILE A 231 -7.67 2.95 10.35
C ILE A 231 -7.07 2.54 11.70
N SER A 232 -5.90 1.90 11.70
CA SER A 232 -5.21 1.54 12.94
C SER A 232 -4.70 2.78 13.70
N TRP A 233 -4.08 3.74 13.00
CA TRP A 233 -3.53 4.95 13.60
C TRP A 233 -4.58 5.82 14.29
N TYR A 234 -5.79 5.89 13.74
CA TYR A 234 -6.89 6.64 14.33
C TYR A 234 -7.62 5.86 15.43
N THR A 235 -7.86 4.57 15.20
CA THR A 235 -8.84 3.84 16.01
C THR A 235 -8.23 2.91 17.05
N LEU A 236 -6.98 2.49 16.89
CA LEU A 236 -6.31 1.55 17.82
C LEU A 236 -5.11 2.17 18.53
N VAL A 237 -4.20 2.78 17.78
CA VAL A 237 -2.93 3.29 18.33
C VAL A 237 -3.13 4.27 19.50
N PRO A 238 -4.05 5.25 19.46
CA PRO A 238 -4.25 6.15 20.59
C PRO A 238 -4.61 5.41 21.87
N ARG A 239 -5.47 4.38 21.78
CA ARG A 239 -5.87 3.55 22.94
C ARG A 239 -4.71 2.67 23.41
N GLN A 240 -3.99 2.01 22.49
CA GLN A 240 -2.80 1.21 22.83
C GLN A 240 -1.72 2.07 23.49
N ALA A 241 -1.56 3.31 23.05
CA ALA A 241 -0.67 4.27 23.66
C ALA A 241 -1.18 4.81 25.01
N GLY A 242 -2.41 4.51 25.42
CA GLY A 242 -3.03 4.94 26.67
C GLY A 242 -3.62 6.35 26.62
N GLY A 243 -3.96 6.84 25.45
CA GLY A 243 -4.63 8.12 25.20
C GLY A 243 -6.00 7.94 24.53
N LYS A 244 -6.45 9.02 23.91
CA LYS A 244 -7.70 9.11 23.16
C LYS A 244 -7.44 9.64 21.76
N LEU A 245 -8.32 9.32 20.80
CA LEU A 245 -8.35 10.00 19.51
C LEU A 245 -8.66 11.49 19.73
N PHE A 246 -7.91 12.38 19.09
CA PHE A 246 -8.15 13.81 19.25
C PHE A 246 -9.51 14.22 18.68
N SER A 247 -9.82 13.84 17.42
CA SER A 247 -11.08 14.24 16.77
C SER A 247 -11.62 13.19 15.78
N ASP A 248 -12.82 12.67 16.07
CA ASP A 248 -13.60 11.83 15.14
C ASP A 248 -14.05 12.62 13.90
N PRO A 249 -14.59 13.86 14.01
CA PRO A 249 -14.95 14.68 12.85
C PRO A 249 -13.80 14.91 11.87
N MET A 250 -12.62 15.20 12.37
CA MET A 250 -11.43 15.44 11.54
C MET A 250 -11.01 14.15 10.81
N ALA A 251 -11.09 13.01 11.48
CA ALA A 251 -10.79 11.71 10.89
C ALA A 251 -11.77 11.35 9.75
N ARG A 252 -13.07 11.58 9.93
CA ARG A 252 -14.08 11.40 8.86
C ARG A 252 -13.82 12.33 7.69
N THR A 253 -13.54 13.59 7.96
CA THR A 253 -13.25 14.61 6.93
C THR A 253 -12.04 14.19 6.10
N SER A 254 -10.95 13.74 6.74
CA SER A 254 -9.77 13.26 6.02
C SER A 254 -10.11 12.11 5.07
N PHE A 255 -10.90 11.14 5.51
CA PHE A 255 -11.29 10.00 4.66
C PHE A 255 -12.20 10.42 3.50
N ILE A 256 -13.14 11.33 3.70
CA ILE A 256 -13.96 11.88 2.60
C ILE A 256 -13.08 12.62 1.58
N LEU A 257 -12.12 13.41 2.04
CA LEU A 257 -11.20 14.09 1.13
C LEU A 257 -10.33 13.10 0.35
N PHE A 258 -9.89 11.98 0.95
CA PHE A 258 -9.22 10.92 0.21
C PHE A 258 -10.14 10.25 -0.82
N LEU A 259 -11.43 10.02 -0.51
CA LEU A 259 -12.39 9.49 -1.50
C LEU A 259 -12.48 10.38 -2.73
N ILE A 260 -12.52 11.70 -2.54
CA ILE A 260 -12.72 12.67 -3.61
C ILE A 260 -11.41 12.90 -4.40
N LEU A 261 -10.27 13.01 -3.72
CA LEU A 261 -9.04 13.53 -4.29
C LEU A 261 -8.04 12.45 -4.72
N SER A 262 -8.17 11.20 -4.26
CA SER A 262 -7.15 10.17 -4.54
C SER A 262 -7.08 9.76 -6.01
N THR A 263 -8.21 9.67 -6.71
CA THR A 263 -8.24 9.16 -8.09
C THR A 263 -7.88 10.23 -9.13
N PRO A 264 -8.38 11.49 -9.07
CA PRO A 264 -8.20 12.46 -10.16
C PRO A 264 -6.81 13.10 -10.22
N ILE A 265 -5.74 12.38 -9.86
CA ILE A 265 -4.38 12.96 -9.74
C ILE A 265 -3.27 12.13 -10.42
N GLY A 266 -3.54 10.95 -10.97
CA GLY A 266 -2.51 10.02 -11.41
C GLY A 266 -1.64 10.48 -12.59
N ILE A 267 -2.08 11.47 -13.41
CA ILE A 267 -1.26 11.99 -14.51
C ILE A 267 0.02 12.70 -14.02
N HIS A 268 0.14 13.03 -12.73
CA HIS A 268 1.43 13.51 -12.22
C HIS A 268 2.57 12.47 -12.35
N HIS A 269 2.27 11.20 -12.49
CA HIS A 269 3.25 10.17 -12.85
C HIS A 269 3.62 10.16 -14.34
N GLN A 270 2.99 11.00 -15.16
CA GLN A 270 3.16 11.09 -16.59
C GLN A 270 3.58 12.50 -17.06
N TYR A 271 4.21 13.28 -16.19
CA TYR A 271 4.64 14.65 -16.56
C TYR A 271 5.60 14.69 -17.74
N THR A 272 6.46 13.67 -17.88
CA THR A 272 7.40 13.54 -18.98
C THR A 272 6.83 12.81 -20.21
N ASP A 273 5.62 12.25 -20.12
CA ASP A 273 5.02 11.53 -21.24
C ASP A 273 4.59 12.51 -22.34
N PRO A 274 5.02 12.29 -23.58
CA PRO A 274 4.51 13.05 -24.73
C PRO A 274 3.02 12.72 -24.96
N GLY A 275 2.32 13.58 -25.68
CA GLY A 275 0.95 13.31 -26.05
C GLY A 275 -0.11 13.62 -24.97
N ILE A 276 0.26 13.99 -23.75
CA ILE A 276 -0.66 14.51 -22.73
C ILE A 276 -0.52 16.04 -22.69
N HIS A 277 -1.65 16.75 -22.88
CA HIS A 277 -1.65 18.21 -22.91
C HIS A 277 -1.24 18.80 -21.55
N GLN A 278 -0.46 19.88 -21.57
CA GLN A 278 0.11 20.50 -20.36
C GLN A 278 -0.96 20.98 -19.36
N GLY A 279 -2.12 21.42 -19.84
CA GLY A 279 -3.23 21.81 -18.99
C GLY A 279 -3.73 20.68 -18.10
N TRP A 280 -3.78 19.46 -18.59
CA TRP A 280 -4.16 18.29 -17.78
C TRP A 280 -3.06 17.93 -16.77
N LYS A 281 -1.79 18.03 -17.16
CA LYS A 281 -0.67 17.85 -16.23
C LYS A 281 -0.73 18.86 -15.09
N LEU A 282 -1.01 20.14 -15.39
CA LEU A 282 -1.18 21.19 -14.39
C LEU A 282 -2.39 20.92 -13.47
N LEU A 283 -3.54 20.54 -14.01
CA LEU A 283 -4.71 20.20 -13.19
C LEU A 283 -4.39 19.06 -12.21
N HIS A 284 -3.73 17.99 -12.68
CA HIS A 284 -3.34 16.89 -11.82
C HIS A 284 -2.28 17.30 -10.78
N ALA A 285 -1.38 18.22 -11.09
CA ALA A 285 -0.45 18.78 -10.12
C ALA A 285 -1.21 19.52 -9.00
N LEU A 286 -2.13 20.41 -9.35
CA LEU A 286 -2.94 21.16 -8.37
C LEU A 286 -3.78 20.24 -7.48
N LEU A 287 -4.44 19.25 -8.06
CA LEU A 287 -5.21 18.26 -7.31
C LEU A 287 -4.32 17.39 -6.41
N THR A 288 -3.06 17.13 -6.82
CA THR A 288 -2.10 16.40 -5.98
C THR A 288 -1.67 17.22 -4.77
N PHE A 289 -1.47 18.53 -4.91
CA PHE A 289 -1.28 19.41 -3.75
C PHE A 289 -2.53 19.45 -2.85
N ALA A 290 -3.73 19.37 -3.44
CA ALA A 290 -4.95 19.30 -2.65
C ALA A 290 -5.08 18.01 -1.83
N VAL A 291 -4.68 16.83 -2.37
CA VAL A 291 -4.73 15.57 -1.62
C VAL A 291 -3.67 15.47 -0.50
N PHE A 292 -2.69 16.34 -0.49
CA PHE A 292 -1.78 16.46 0.66
C PHE A 292 -2.51 16.97 1.91
N PHE A 293 -3.55 17.77 1.74
CA PHE A 293 -4.30 18.36 2.85
C PHE A 293 -4.94 17.31 3.79
N PRO A 294 -5.66 16.28 3.34
CA PRO A 294 -6.12 15.20 4.23
C PRO A 294 -4.98 14.43 4.92
N SER A 295 -3.79 14.35 4.31
CA SER A 295 -2.62 13.79 4.99
C SER A 295 -2.13 14.69 6.12
N LEU A 296 -2.14 16.02 5.96
CA LEU A 296 -1.85 16.97 7.03
C LEU A 296 -2.88 16.88 8.17
N LEU A 297 -4.17 16.80 7.85
CA LEU A 297 -5.21 16.60 8.85
C LEU A 297 -4.97 15.31 9.65
N THR A 298 -4.59 14.22 8.95
CA THR A 298 -4.24 12.96 9.59
C THR A 298 -3.03 13.11 10.50
N PHE A 299 -1.95 13.70 10.00
CA PHE A 299 -0.74 13.93 10.78
C PHE A 299 -1.03 14.72 12.07
N PHE A 300 -1.78 15.82 11.95
CA PHE A 300 -2.17 16.64 13.10
C PHE A 300 -3.02 15.85 14.10
N ASN A 301 -4.08 15.19 13.64
CA ASN A 301 -5.02 14.48 14.50
C ASN A 301 -4.34 13.32 15.24
N VAL A 302 -3.50 12.54 14.54
CA VAL A 302 -2.78 11.41 15.14
C VAL A 302 -1.69 11.90 16.10
N THR A 303 -0.94 12.94 15.75
CA THR A 303 0.08 13.53 16.64
C THR A 303 -0.57 14.07 17.92
N ALA A 304 -1.66 14.81 17.81
CA ALA A 304 -2.43 15.30 18.96
C ALA A 304 -2.97 14.14 19.82
N SER A 305 -3.40 13.04 19.18
CA SER A 305 -3.84 11.84 19.89
C SER A 305 -2.71 11.18 20.69
N LEU A 306 -1.51 11.07 20.11
CA LEU A 306 -0.32 10.54 20.78
C LEU A 306 0.15 11.48 21.91
N GLU A 307 0.03 12.79 21.72
CA GLU A 307 0.31 13.77 22.75
C GLU A 307 -0.60 13.57 23.96
N THR A 308 -1.90 13.33 23.78
CA THR A 308 -2.81 13.01 24.90
C THR A 308 -2.33 11.80 25.69
N ALA A 309 -1.82 10.77 24.99
CA ALA A 309 -1.29 9.57 25.61
C ALA A 309 -0.01 9.84 26.43
N GLY A 310 0.92 10.62 25.90
CA GLY A 310 2.15 10.99 26.58
C GLY A 310 1.88 11.90 27.78
N ARG A 311 0.94 12.83 27.68
CA ARG A 311 0.52 13.69 28.79
C ARG A 311 -0.18 12.92 29.90
N ALA A 312 -1.01 11.95 29.56
CA ALA A 312 -1.61 11.04 30.55
C ALA A 312 -0.56 10.23 31.34
N ARG A 313 0.67 10.08 30.78
CA ARG A 313 1.83 9.48 31.45
C ARG A 313 2.74 10.50 32.15
N GLY A 314 2.25 11.70 32.39
CA GLY A 314 2.97 12.74 33.14
C GLY A 314 3.98 13.55 32.31
N ALA A 315 3.91 13.54 30.99
CA ALA A 315 4.73 14.41 30.16
C ALA A 315 4.36 15.88 30.37
N ARG A 316 5.39 16.74 30.46
CA ARG A 316 5.25 18.20 30.55
C ARG A 316 6.12 18.86 29.49
N GLY A 317 5.64 19.99 28.90
CA GLY A 317 6.35 20.68 27.83
C GLY A 317 6.01 20.15 26.43
N TRP A 318 6.71 20.65 25.40
CA TRP A 318 6.30 20.55 23.99
C TRP A 318 6.56 19.19 23.35
N ILE A 319 7.68 18.53 23.68
CA ILE A 319 8.16 17.32 22.98
C ILE A 319 8.25 16.12 23.91
N SER A 320 8.32 16.32 25.24
CA SER A 320 8.56 15.25 26.21
C SER A 320 7.52 14.13 26.18
N TRP A 321 6.33 14.39 25.66
CA TRP A 321 5.27 13.38 25.51
C TRP A 321 5.69 12.23 24.58
N PHE A 322 6.50 12.51 23.56
CA PHE A 322 6.98 11.50 22.62
C PHE A 322 7.84 10.42 23.34
N GLY A 323 8.75 10.86 24.23
CA GLY A 323 9.56 9.95 25.03
C GLY A 323 8.75 9.13 26.07
N LYS A 324 7.52 9.56 26.40
CA LYS A 324 6.64 8.86 27.35
C LYS A 324 5.69 7.85 26.69
N LEU A 325 5.70 7.74 25.37
CA LEU A 325 4.94 6.69 24.68
C LEU A 325 5.44 5.30 25.09
N PRO A 326 4.59 4.26 24.98
CA PRO A 326 4.97 2.90 25.41
C PRO A 326 5.87 2.22 24.37
N TRP A 327 7.10 2.68 24.25
CA TRP A 327 8.12 2.16 23.33
C TRP A 327 8.45 0.67 23.52
N THR A 328 8.09 0.11 24.67
CA THR A 328 8.22 -1.32 24.97
C THR A 328 7.09 -2.17 24.38
N ASP A 329 6.04 -1.55 23.82
CA ASP A 329 5.01 -2.25 23.07
C ASP A 329 5.38 -2.29 21.59
N PRO A 330 5.65 -3.47 20.99
CA PRO A 330 6.12 -3.56 19.63
C PRO A 330 5.09 -3.08 18.59
N SER A 331 3.79 -3.20 18.88
CA SER A 331 2.74 -2.69 17.99
C SER A 331 2.72 -1.16 17.95
N VAL A 332 2.83 -0.52 19.11
CA VAL A 332 2.88 0.95 19.20
C VAL A 332 4.19 1.48 18.63
N ALA A 333 5.32 0.89 19.02
CA ALA A 333 6.63 1.32 18.52
C ALA A 333 6.73 1.24 17.00
N ALA A 334 6.30 0.12 16.38
CA ALA A 334 6.30 -0.04 14.93
C ALA A 334 5.46 1.03 14.24
N GLN A 335 4.24 1.26 14.71
CA GLN A 335 3.32 2.19 14.06
C GLN A 335 3.74 3.66 14.27
N VAL A 336 4.26 4.02 15.44
CA VAL A 336 4.76 5.39 15.67
C VAL A 336 6.01 5.68 14.83
N LEU A 337 6.94 4.74 14.73
CA LEU A 337 8.11 4.88 13.86
C LEU A 337 7.74 4.92 12.38
N ALA A 338 6.73 4.15 11.97
CA ALA A 338 6.15 4.23 10.63
C ALA A 338 5.58 5.62 10.33
N MET A 339 4.85 6.24 11.27
CA MET A 339 4.33 7.62 11.15
C MET A 339 5.47 8.65 11.02
N VAL A 340 6.53 8.50 11.79
CA VAL A 340 7.70 9.40 11.70
C VAL A 340 8.32 9.36 10.31
N LEU A 341 8.58 8.17 9.76
CA LEU A 341 9.15 8.05 8.41
C LEU A 341 8.15 8.42 7.31
N PHE A 342 6.86 8.24 7.56
CA PHE A 342 5.83 8.70 6.62
C PHE A 342 5.81 10.22 6.45
N ALA A 343 6.13 11.00 7.49
CA ALA A 343 6.23 12.46 7.36
C ALA A 343 7.28 12.85 6.29
N PHE A 344 8.43 12.19 6.29
CA PHE A 344 9.46 12.39 5.26
C PHE A 344 9.02 11.84 3.89
N GLY A 345 8.38 10.66 3.87
CA GLY A 345 7.81 10.09 2.64
C GLY A 345 6.75 11.00 2.00
N GLY A 346 5.89 11.64 2.79
CA GLY A 346 4.90 12.61 2.33
C GLY A 346 5.53 13.84 1.69
N VAL A 347 6.61 14.39 2.26
CA VAL A 347 7.39 15.48 1.66
C VAL A 347 7.98 15.03 0.31
N GLY A 348 8.54 13.81 0.24
CA GLY A 348 9.00 13.23 -1.02
C GLY A 348 7.89 13.13 -2.08
N GLY A 349 6.65 12.88 -1.66
CA GLY A 349 5.46 12.91 -2.52
C GLY A 349 5.16 14.29 -3.10
N LEU A 350 5.28 15.35 -2.31
CA LEU A 350 5.11 16.74 -2.78
C LEU A 350 6.20 17.12 -3.79
N ILE A 351 7.44 16.70 -3.57
CA ILE A 351 8.54 16.89 -4.53
C ILE A 351 8.19 16.22 -5.86
N ASN A 352 7.69 14.98 -5.83
CA ASN A 352 7.25 14.27 -7.01
C ASN A 352 6.04 14.92 -7.70
N ALA A 353 5.16 15.56 -6.95
CA ALA A 353 3.97 16.26 -7.46
C ALA A 353 4.32 17.64 -8.06
N SER A 354 5.43 18.24 -7.65
CA SER A 354 5.89 19.52 -8.18
C SER A 354 6.43 19.36 -9.59
N PHE A 355 5.74 19.95 -10.58
CA PHE A 355 6.04 19.74 -12.00
C PHE A 355 7.51 20.00 -12.35
N ASN A 356 8.06 21.14 -11.94
CA ASN A 356 9.43 21.52 -12.27
C ASN A 356 10.48 20.61 -11.59
N VAL A 357 10.27 20.28 -10.31
CA VAL A 357 11.20 19.41 -9.57
C VAL A 357 11.07 17.96 -10.06
N ASN A 358 9.87 17.53 -10.44
CA ASN A 358 9.64 16.21 -11.00
C ASN A 358 10.51 15.97 -12.26
N MET A 359 10.75 16.99 -13.08
CA MET A 359 11.61 16.85 -14.26
C MET A 359 13.04 16.38 -13.89
N VAL A 360 13.53 16.72 -12.71
CA VAL A 360 14.86 16.30 -12.23
C VAL A 360 14.84 14.89 -11.67
N VAL A 361 13.78 14.53 -10.93
CA VAL A 361 13.72 13.25 -10.19
C VAL A 361 12.95 12.16 -10.91
N HIS A 362 12.26 12.48 -12.02
CA HIS A 362 11.43 11.53 -12.75
C HIS A 362 12.26 10.34 -13.28
N ASN A 363 11.74 9.13 -13.06
CA ASN A 363 12.41 7.88 -13.43
C ASN A 363 13.82 7.65 -12.81
N THR A 364 14.19 8.41 -11.79
CA THR A 364 15.45 8.20 -11.06
C THR A 364 15.25 7.31 -9.80
N ALA A 365 16.36 6.94 -9.17
CA ALA A 365 16.37 6.21 -7.89
C ALA A 365 15.65 6.96 -6.76
N TYR A 366 15.45 8.28 -6.88
CA TYR A 366 14.65 9.09 -5.96
C TYR A 366 13.25 8.52 -5.75
N ILE A 367 12.60 8.08 -6.85
CA ILE A 367 11.26 7.47 -6.80
C ILE A 367 11.28 6.19 -5.96
N VAL A 368 12.34 5.40 -6.07
CA VAL A 368 12.50 4.15 -5.29
C VAL A 368 12.66 4.48 -3.81
N GLY A 369 13.49 5.47 -3.48
CA GLY A 369 13.64 5.97 -2.11
C GLY A 369 12.30 6.42 -1.50
N HIS A 370 11.54 7.25 -2.24
CA HIS A 370 10.21 7.69 -1.82
C HIS A 370 9.25 6.52 -1.56
N LEU A 371 9.18 5.53 -2.46
CA LEU A 371 8.32 4.35 -2.30
C LEU A 371 8.69 3.52 -1.08
N HIS A 372 9.98 3.42 -0.73
CA HIS A 372 10.40 2.68 0.45
C HIS A 372 10.06 3.40 1.76
N LEU A 373 10.03 4.75 1.80
CA LEU A 373 9.53 5.49 2.97
C LEU A 373 8.00 5.35 3.11
N THR A 374 7.26 5.38 2.01
CA THR A 374 5.80 5.33 2.05
C THR A 374 5.30 3.89 2.17
N ILE A 375 5.49 3.04 1.17
CA ILE A 375 4.97 1.67 1.17
C ILE A 375 5.86 0.76 2.02
N GLY A 376 7.18 0.80 1.80
CA GLY A 376 8.13 -0.05 2.51
C GLY A 376 8.20 0.22 4.01
N THR A 377 7.77 1.40 4.48
CA THR A 377 7.78 1.74 5.89
C THR A 377 6.41 2.11 6.43
N ALA A 378 5.80 3.19 5.96
CA ALA A 378 4.54 3.65 6.55
C ALA A 378 3.46 2.55 6.50
N VAL A 379 3.34 1.85 5.38
CA VAL A 379 2.40 0.73 5.23
C VAL A 379 2.96 -0.54 5.85
N THR A 380 4.12 -1.01 5.40
CA THR A 380 4.65 -2.33 5.78
C THR A 380 4.97 -2.41 7.27
N LEU A 381 5.65 -1.42 7.85
CA LEU A 381 5.97 -1.44 9.28
C LEU A 381 4.71 -1.27 10.15
N THR A 382 3.70 -0.51 9.67
CA THR A 382 2.38 -0.45 10.32
C THR A 382 1.69 -1.82 10.29
N PHE A 383 1.70 -2.51 9.15
CA PHE A 383 1.08 -3.84 9.03
C PHE A 383 1.82 -4.88 9.89
N MET A 384 3.15 -4.82 9.96
CA MET A 384 3.92 -5.60 10.93
C MET A 384 3.51 -5.28 12.37
N GLY A 385 3.35 -3.99 12.71
CA GLY A 385 2.87 -3.55 14.02
C GLY A 385 1.47 -4.07 14.36
N ILE A 386 0.57 -4.11 13.39
CA ILE A 386 -0.77 -4.70 13.55
C ILE A 386 -0.66 -6.22 13.79
N THR A 387 0.20 -6.93 13.08
CA THR A 387 0.35 -8.38 13.24
C THR A 387 0.88 -8.78 14.60
N TYR A 388 1.58 -7.91 15.33
CA TYR A 388 2.06 -8.21 16.68
C TYR A 388 0.94 -8.43 17.72
N TRP A 389 -0.27 -7.97 17.44
CA TRP A 389 -1.45 -8.35 18.22
C TRP A 389 -2.43 -9.24 17.45
N LEU A 390 -2.53 -9.05 16.10
CA LEU A 390 -3.51 -9.76 15.28
C LEU A 390 -3.15 -11.25 15.14
N VAL A 391 -1.91 -11.59 14.82
CA VAL A 391 -1.48 -13.00 14.67
C VAL A 391 -1.61 -13.76 15.99
N PRO A 392 -1.13 -13.27 17.15
CA PRO A 392 -1.40 -13.87 18.45
C PRO A 392 -2.88 -14.08 18.73
N HIS A 393 -3.72 -13.07 18.42
CA HIS A 393 -5.17 -13.18 18.61
C HIS A 393 -5.78 -14.29 17.75
N LEU A 394 -5.47 -14.31 16.45
CA LEU A 394 -5.99 -15.30 15.51
C LEU A 394 -5.52 -16.72 15.82
N ALA A 395 -4.29 -16.88 16.29
CA ALA A 395 -3.72 -18.17 16.69
C ALA A 395 -4.15 -18.62 18.09
N GLY A 396 -4.73 -17.74 18.92
CA GLY A 396 -5.03 -18.01 20.32
C GLY A 396 -3.77 -18.30 21.16
N ARG A 397 -2.63 -17.64 20.83
CA ARG A 397 -1.32 -17.85 21.42
C ARG A 397 -0.68 -16.52 21.82
N ALA A 398 0.19 -16.54 22.82
CA ALA A 398 0.99 -15.37 23.17
C ALA A 398 2.01 -15.06 22.07
N LEU A 399 2.37 -13.79 21.89
CA LEU A 399 3.52 -13.41 21.04
C LEU A 399 4.77 -14.12 21.56
N PHE A 400 5.54 -14.78 20.69
CA PHE A 400 6.69 -15.57 21.08
C PHE A 400 7.73 -14.76 21.85
N SER A 401 8.15 -13.61 21.29
CA SER A 401 9.10 -12.74 21.95
C SER A 401 8.85 -11.26 21.66
N ARG A 402 8.59 -10.49 22.72
CA ARG A 402 8.50 -9.02 22.62
C ARG A 402 9.86 -8.39 22.31
N THR A 403 10.94 -8.95 22.82
CA THR A 403 12.30 -8.46 22.57
C THR A 403 12.67 -8.59 21.11
N ILE A 404 12.46 -9.77 20.50
CA ILE A 404 12.70 -9.97 19.06
C ILE A 404 11.85 -9.00 18.24
N ALA A 405 10.58 -8.80 18.61
CA ALA A 405 9.70 -7.85 17.95
C ALA A 405 10.25 -6.42 18.00
N LEU A 406 10.71 -5.96 19.16
CA LEU A 406 11.28 -4.62 19.31
C LEU A 406 12.60 -4.46 18.55
N VAL A 407 13.50 -5.45 18.63
CA VAL A 407 14.75 -5.44 17.86
C VAL A 407 14.44 -5.34 16.36
N GLN A 408 13.48 -6.12 15.88
CA GLN A 408 13.03 -6.08 14.50
C GLN A 408 12.54 -4.68 14.10
N VAL A 409 11.69 -4.06 14.89
CA VAL A 409 11.13 -2.74 14.63
C VAL A 409 12.22 -1.67 14.49
N TRP A 410 13.18 -1.67 15.42
CA TRP A 410 14.29 -0.72 15.40
C TRP A 410 15.29 -0.98 14.26
N LEU A 411 15.52 -2.23 13.89
CA LEU A 411 16.33 -2.58 12.72
C LEU A 411 15.65 -2.14 11.42
N TRP A 412 14.32 -2.31 11.28
CA TRP A 412 13.59 -1.83 10.11
C TRP A 412 13.68 -0.31 9.99
N PHE A 413 13.44 0.39 11.08
CA PHE A 413 13.55 1.85 11.13
C PHE A 413 14.96 2.33 10.77
N GLY A 414 15.98 1.79 11.43
CA GLY A 414 17.38 2.17 11.19
C GLY A 414 17.89 1.80 9.80
N GLY A 415 17.53 0.61 9.31
CA GLY A 415 17.84 0.19 7.93
C GLY A 415 17.22 1.12 6.89
N MET A 416 15.97 1.54 7.13
CA MET A 416 15.29 2.46 6.22
C MET A 416 15.87 3.88 6.24
N LEU A 417 16.37 4.34 7.39
CA LEU A 417 17.10 5.62 7.51
C LEU A 417 18.43 5.65 6.72
N ILE A 418 19.01 4.49 6.46
CA ILE A 418 20.19 4.38 5.60
C ILE A 418 19.76 4.20 4.14
N PHE A 419 18.86 3.26 3.87
CA PHE A 419 18.48 2.81 2.54
C PHE A 419 17.79 3.90 1.72
N SER A 420 16.74 4.50 2.27
CA SER A 420 15.91 5.41 1.51
C SER A 420 16.57 6.77 1.21
N PRO A 421 17.22 7.47 2.16
CA PRO A 421 17.93 8.71 1.84
C PRO A 421 19.07 8.50 0.83
N THR A 422 19.75 7.35 0.89
CA THR A 422 20.79 7.01 -0.08
C THR A 422 20.22 6.89 -1.49
N LEU A 423 19.04 6.27 -1.65
CA LEU A 423 18.36 6.20 -2.96
C LEU A 423 17.85 7.57 -3.42
N HIS A 424 17.40 8.45 -2.52
CA HIS A 424 17.06 9.83 -2.86
C HIS A 424 18.27 10.57 -3.41
N GLU A 425 19.42 10.47 -2.73
CA GLU A 425 20.66 11.11 -3.15
C GLU A 425 21.18 10.55 -4.49
N LEU A 426 21.16 9.23 -4.68
CA LEU A 426 21.49 8.61 -5.97
C LEU A 426 20.60 9.13 -7.09
N GLY A 427 19.30 9.30 -6.83
CA GLY A 427 18.35 9.86 -7.78
C GLY A 427 18.60 11.32 -8.12
N LEU A 428 18.96 12.15 -7.13
CA LEU A 428 19.36 13.55 -7.34
C LEU A 428 20.68 13.66 -8.15
N ARG A 429 21.54 12.64 -8.05
CA ARG A 429 22.75 12.50 -8.88
C ARG A 429 22.47 11.86 -10.25
N GLY A 430 21.22 11.74 -10.64
CA GLY A 430 20.80 11.28 -11.96
C GLY A 430 20.83 9.76 -12.17
N MET A 431 20.97 8.94 -11.13
CA MET A 431 20.91 7.49 -11.26
C MET A 431 19.49 7.07 -11.67
N PRO A 432 19.29 6.38 -12.81
CA PRO A 432 17.98 5.89 -13.21
C PRO A 432 17.46 4.83 -12.22
N ARG A 433 16.15 4.80 -12.00
CA ARG A 433 15.53 3.70 -11.25
C ARG A 433 15.63 2.39 -12.02
N ARG A 434 15.65 1.25 -11.31
CA ARG A 434 15.69 -0.09 -11.91
C ARG A 434 16.96 -0.32 -12.76
N THR A 435 18.07 0.26 -12.37
CA THR A 435 19.33 0.09 -13.04
C THR A 435 19.95 -1.26 -12.67
N ASP A 436 20.19 -2.10 -13.65
CA ASP A 436 21.00 -3.31 -13.54
C ASP A 436 22.48 -2.90 -13.53
N ILE A 437 23.04 -2.71 -12.34
CA ILE A 437 24.36 -2.12 -12.14
C ILE A 437 25.47 -2.99 -12.71
N GLY A 438 25.30 -4.30 -12.70
CA GLY A 438 26.30 -5.23 -13.23
C GLY A 438 26.54 -5.12 -14.74
N HIS A 439 25.56 -4.56 -15.49
CA HIS A 439 25.58 -4.59 -16.96
C HIS A 439 25.52 -3.22 -17.63
N ILE A 440 25.56 -2.10 -16.88
CA ILE A 440 25.54 -0.77 -17.47
C ILE A 440 26.94 -0.27 -17.88
N SER A 441 27.04 0.40 -19.06
CA SER A 441 28.25 1.05 -19.54
C SER A 441 28.41 2.50 -19.06
N TYR A 442 27.38 3.10 -18.45
CA TYR A 442 27.30 4.51 -18.04
C TYR A 442 27.43 4.75 -16.54
N MET A 443 28.13 3.85 -15.82
CA MET A 443 28.35 3.98 -14.39
C MET A 443 29.07 5.28 -14.04
N GLN A 444 28.44 6.10 -13.17
CA GLN A 444 29.05 7.36 -12.74
C GLN A 444 29.88 7.14 -11.45
N PRO A 445 31.08 7.76 -11.35
CA PRO A 445 31.93 7.66 -10.16
C PRO A 445 31.19 8.08 -8.87
N GLN A 446 30.34 9.10 -8.96
CA GLN A 446 29.56 9.63 -7.84
C GLN A 446 28.49 8.67 -7.29
N TRP A 447 28.09 7.64 -8.05
CA TRP A 447 27.18 6.62 -7.56
C TRP A 447 27.91 5.53 -6.78
N LYS A 448 29.14 5.19 -7.18
CA LYS A 448 29.93 4.10 -6.59
C LYS A 448 30.14 4.24 -5.09
N THR A 449 30.25 5.48 -4.59
CA THR A 449 30.43 5.76 -3.15
C THR A 449 29.17 5.53 -2.32
N LEU A 450 27.99 5.63 -2.95
CA LEU A 450 26.70 5.52 -2.25
C LEU A 450 26.08 4.11 -2.35
N LEU A 451 26.36 3.39 -3.43
CA LEU A 451 25.76 2.07 -3.68
C LEU A 451 25.99 1.06 -2.55
N PRO A 452 27.19 0.98 -1.89
CA PRO A 452 27.39 0.11 -0.74
C PRO A 452 26.44 0.40 0.44
N LEU A 453 26.03 1.68 0.63
CA LEU A 453 25.07 2.06 1.67
C LEU A 453 23.68 1.51 1.38
N VAL A 454 23.27 1.41 0.10
CA VAL A 454 22.03 0.73 -0.30
C VAL A 454 22.12 -0.75 0.08
N GLY A 455 23.25 -1.40 -0.18
CA GLY A 455 23.50 -2.79 0.23
C GLY A 455 23.41 -3.00 1.74
N ILE A 456 24.08 -2.13 2.51
CA ILE A 456 24.05 -2.20 4.01
C ILE A 456 22.63 -1.99 4.52
N GLY A 457 21.93 -0.96 4.05
CA GLY A 457 20.54 -0.70 4.43
C GLY A 457 19.62 -1.87 4.09
N GLY A 458 19.76 -2.44 2.88
CA GLY A 458 19.00 -3.61 2.43
C GLY A 458 19.29 -4.87 3.27
N ALA A 459 20.55 -5.11 3.63
CA ALA A 459 20.93 -6.23 4.51
C ALA A 459 20.32 -6.10 5.93
N ILE A 460 20.32 -4.88 6.48
CA ILE A 460 19.67 -4.60 7.78
C ILE A 460 18.16 -4.83 7.70
N LEU A 461 17.51 -4.37 6.64
CA LEU A 461 16.08 -4.59 6.40
C LEU A 461 15.75 -6.07 6.25
N PHE A 462 16.59 -6.82 5.55
CA PHE A 462 16.44 -8.27 5.41
C PHE A 462 16.59 -8.99 6.75
N LEU A 463 17.62 -8.66 7.55
CA LEU A 463 17.79 -9.21 8.90
C LEU A 463 16.57 -8.91 9.78
N SER A 464 16.06 -7.68 9.72
CA SER A 464 14.83 -7.29 10.39
C SER A 464 13.65 -8.18 9.96
N ALA A 465 13.48 -8.41 8.64
CA ALA A 465 12.44 -9.29 8.12
C ALA A 465 12.60 -10.74 8.62
N VAL A 466 13.80 -11.29 8.63
CA VAL A 466 14.07 -12.64 9.15
C VAL A 466 13.62 -12.74 10.63
N LEU A 467 13.99 -11.77 11.47
CA LEU A 467 13.55 -11.73 12.87
C LEU A 467 12.02 -11.63 12.99
N TYR A 468 11.39 -10.84 12.13
CA TYR A 468 9.93 -10.73 12.06
C TYR A 468 9.26 -12.07 11.76
N PHE A 469 9.66 -12.73 10.67
CA PHE A 469 9.07 -14.01 10.26
C PHE A 469 9.36 -15.12 11.27
N LEU A 470 10.57 -15.18 11.82
CA LEU A 470 10.92 -16.10 12.91
C LEU A 470 9.95 -15.92 14.08
N ASN A 471 9.74 -14.68 14.53
CA ASN A 471 8.83 -14.39 15.64
C ASN A 471 7.37 -14.78 15.32
N MET A 472 6.89 -14.50 14.09
CA MET A 472 5.53 -14.87 13.68
C MET A 472 5.35 -16.39 13.59
N VAL A 473 6.31 -17.11 12.97
CA VAL A 473 6.26 -18.58 12.85
C VAL A 473 6.31 -19.23 14.24
N LEU A 474 7.21 -18.80 15.11
CA LEU A 474 7.31 -19.33 16.47
C LEU A 474 6.08 -18.98 17.33
N THR A 475 5.46 -17.82 17.09
CA THR A 475 4.18 -17.47 17.72
C THR A 475 3.09 -18.48 17.38
N VAL A 476 2.98 -18.86 16.12
CA VAL A 476 1.94 -19.80 15.66
C VAL A 476 2.29 -21.25 15.99
N ALA A 477 3.56 -21.65 15.89
CA ALA A 477 3.96 -23.06 16.00
C ALA A 477 4.14 -23.50 17.47
N VAL A 478 4.92 -22.74 18.26
CA VAL A 478 5.42 -23.23 19.57
C VAL A 478 5.02 -22.40 20.77
N SER A 479 4.57 -21.15 20.60
CA SER A 479 4.24 -20.28 21.72
C SER A 479 3.10 -20.85 22.58
N ARG A 480 3.09 -20.50 23.86
CA ARG A 480 2.04 -20.98 24.79
C ARG A 480 0.65 -20.56 24.34
N ARG A 481 -0.33 -21.46 24.46
CA ARG A 481 -1.73 -21.14 24.24
C ARG A 481 -2.20 -20.14 25.30
N ALA A 482 -2.66 -18.99 24.86
CA ALA A 482 -3.21 -17.94 25.72
C ALA A 482 -4.13 -17.06 24.84
N PRO A 483 -5.41 -16.90 25.19
CA PRO A 483 -6.27 -15.97 24.49
C PRO A 483 -5.65 -14.58 24.51
N GLN A 484 -5.51 -13.96 23.34
CA GLN A 484 -4.99 -12.61 23.21
C GLN A 484 -6.13 -11.64 22.90
N PRO A 485 -6.30 -10.58 23.69
CA PRO A 485 -7.33 -9.60 23.43
C PRO A 485 -7.00 -8.81 22.17
N VAL A 486 -8.02 -8.42 21.43
CA VAL A 486 -7.89 -7.41 20.37
C VAL A 486 -7.85 -6.03 21.04
N PRO A 487 -6.94 -5.12 20.62
CA PRO A 487 -6.91 -3.77 21.17
C PRO A 487 -8.27 -3.07 21.07
N GLU A 488 -8.69 -2.41 22.12
CA GLU A 488 -9.95 -1.64 22.12
C GLU A 488 -9.88 -0.46 21.16
N PHE A 489 -11.04 -0.05 20.63
CA PHE A 489 -11.12 1.18 19.86
C PHE A 489 -10.90 2.40 20.77
N ALA A 490 -10.18 3.37 20.26
CA ALA A 490 -9.97 4.63 20.96
C ALA A 490 -11.28 5.43 21.06
N GLU A 491 -11.57 5.92 22.25
CA GLU A 491 -12.56 6.99 22.42
C GLU A 491 -12.00 8.29 21.86
N ALA A 492 -12.87 9.17 21.35
CA ALA A 492 -12.48 10.48 20.85
C ALA A 492 -12.70 11.58 21.91
N VAL A 493 -11.78 12.54 21.99
CA VAL A 493 -11.96 13.76 22.78
C VAL A 493 -13.08 14.62 22.16
N SER A 494 -13.02 14.84 20.82
CA SER A 494 -14.14 15.37 20.06
C SER A 494 -14.86 14.19 19.39
N GLY A 495 -16.01 13.83 19.95
CA GLY A 495 -16.77 12.65 19.54
C GLY A 495 -17.52 12.81 18.21
N PRO A 496 -18.13 11.74 17.72
CA PRO A 496 -18.84 11.73 16.44
C PRO A 496 -20.00 12.71 16.35
N ASP A 497 -20.62 13.08 17.47
CA ASP A 497 -21.75 14.01 17.51
C ASP A 497 -21.37 15.44 17.10
N HIS A 498 -20.09 15.79 17.19
CA HIS A 498 -19.56 17.06 16.70
C HIS A 498 -19.35 17.09 15.19
N ALA A 499 -19.40 15.95 14.49
CA ALA A 499 -19.31 15.94 13.04
C ALA A 499 -20.65 16.36 12.40
N PRO A 500 -20.63 17.27 11.41
CA PRO A 500 -21.84 17.61 10.68
C PRO A 500 -22.50 16.37 10.04
N ALA A 501 -23.83 16.26 10.08
CA ALA A 501 -24.55 15.10 9.57
C ALA A 501 -24.33 14.84 8.07
N PHE A 502 -24.01 15.89 7.30
CA PHE A 502 -23.77 15.74 5.86
C PHE A 502 -22.52 14.92 5.53
N VAL A 503 -21.54 14.81 6.45
CA VAL A 503 -20.31 14.02 6.27
C VAL A 503 -20.64 12.54 6.02
N ASP A 504 -21.71 12.04 6.64
CA ASP A 504 -22.13 10.63 6.47
C ASP A 504 -23.07 10.42 5.26
N ARG A 505 -23.30 11.43 4.43
CA ARG A 505 -24.09 11.33 3.21
C ARG A 505 -23.22 10.85 2.04
N TRP A 506 -23.33 9.60 1.66
CA TRP A 506 -22.49 8.98 0.61
C TRP A 506 -22.68 9.57 -0.79
N LYS A 507 -23.95 9.82 -1.19
CA LYS A 507 -24.29 10.22 -2.56
C LYS A 507 -23.56 11.47 -3.04
N PRO A 508 -23.55 12.61 -2.31
CA PRO A 508 -22.85 13.80 -2.77
C PRO A 508 -21.33 13.61 -2.90
N TRP A 509 -20.71 12.84 -2.00
CA TRP A 509 -19.26 12.60 -2.06
C TRP A 509 -18.86 11.70 -3.21
N LEU A 510 -19.63 10.63 -3.46
CA LEU A 510 -19.42 9.76 -4.63
C LEU A 510 -19.69 10.51 -5.93
N ALA A 511 -20.71 11.36 -5.99
CA ALA A 511 -20.97 12.19 -7.15
C ALA A 511 -19.85 13.20 -7.41
N LEU A 512 -19.36 13.86 -6.36
CA LEU A 512 -18.25 14.81 -6.48
C LEU A 512 -16.97 14.11 -6.95
N ALA A 513 -16.64 12.95 -6.40
CA ALA A 513 -15.51 12.14 -6.85
C ALA A 513 -15.65 11.76 -8.34
N ALA A 514 -16.82 11.28 -8.75
CA ALA A 514 -17.08 10.93 -10.16
C ALA A 514 -16.95 12.12 -11.10
N ILE A 515 -17.47 13.30 -10.72
CA ILE A 515 -17.36 14.53 -11.50
C ILE A 515 -15.90 14.96 -11.66
N LEU A 516 -15.13 14.98 -10.56
CA LEU A 516 -13.71 15.35 -10.64
C LEU A 516 -12.90 14.38 -11.48
N ILE A 517 -13.17 13.08 -11.37
CA ILE A 517 -12.52 12.05 -12.21
C ILE A 517 -12.88 12.25 -13.68
N ALA A 518 -14.16 12.49 -13.99
CA ALA A 518 -14.59 12.74 -15.36
C ALA A 518 -13.93 13.98 -15.97
N ILE A 519 -13.77 15.04 -15.20
CA ILE A 519 -13.06 16.26 -15.63
C ILE A 519 -11.57 15.96 -15.82
N ALA A 520 -10.92 15.31 -14.86
CA ALA A 520 -9.47 15.13 -14.86
C ALA A 520 -8.98 14.14 -15.93
N TYR A 521 -9.72 13.06 -16.16
CA TYR A 521 -9.31 11.99 -17.07
C TYR A 521 -10.12 11.91 -18.36
N GLY A 522 -11.42 12.29 -18.34
CA GLY A 522 -12.33 12.07 -19.46
C GLY A 522 -11.78 12.59 -20.80
N PRO A 523 -11.40 13.87 -20.92
CA PRO A 523 -10.90 14.41 -22.18
C PRO A 523 -9.62 13.72 -22.68
N THR A 524 -8.69 13.39 -21.77
CA THR A 524 -7.45 12.71 -22.14
C THR A 524 -7.73 11.28 -22.61
N LEU A 525 -8.51 10.50 -21.88
CA LEU A 525 -8.83 9.11 -22.22
C LEU A 525 -9.64 9.02 -23.51
N ILE A 526 -10.65 9.88 -23.70
CA ILE A 526 -11.45 9.91 -24.93
C ILE A 526 -10.55 10.21 -26.13
N ARG A 527 -9.70 11.24 -26.04
CA ARG A 527 -8.76 11.56 -27.10
C ARG A 527 -7.84 10.39 -27.43
N LEU A 528 -7.19 9.78 -26.42
CA LEU A 528 -6.29 8.66 -26.65
C LEU A 528 -7.02 7.46 -27.28
N ALA A 529 -8.21 7.12 -26.79
CA ALA A 529 -8.99 6.00 -27.33
C ALA A 529 -9.40 6.19 -28.81
N ILE A 530 -9.59 7.44 -29.26
CA ILE A 530 -10.02 7.75 -30.63
C ILE A 530 -8.83 7.93 -31.59
N THR A 531 -7.73 8.54 -31.10
CA THR A 531 -6.64 9.00 -31.99
C THR A 531 -5.43 8.08 -32.02
N THR A 532 -5.29 7.14 -31.09
CA THR A 532 -4.07 6.36 -31.00
C THR A 532 -4.26 4.95 -31.57
N PRO A 533 -3.49 4.57 -32.61
CA PRO A 533 -3.57 3.23 -33.18
C PRO A 533 -2.90 2.20 -32.27
N LEU A 534 -3.45 0.97 -32.23
CA LEU A 534 -2.90 -0.16 -31.47
C LEU A 534 -1.66 -0.76 -32.19
N THR A 535 -0.58 0.01 -32.30
CA THR A 535 0.60 -0.33 -33.12
C THR A 535 1.81 -0.76 -32.32
N THR A 536 1.81 -0.61 -30.99
CA THR A 536 2.95 -1.02 -30.17
C THR A 536 3.08 -2.54 -30.16
N PRO A 537 4.15 -3.13 -30.74
CA PRO A 537 4.36 -4.58 -30.72
C PRO A 537 4.78 -5.04 -29.31
N GLY A 538 4.62 -6.33 -29.05
CA GLY A 538 5.06 -6.92 -27.78
C GLY A 538 6.55 -7.23 -27.78
N LEU A 539 7.26 -6.82 -26.73
CA LEU A 539 8.62 -7.25 -26.45
C LEU A 539 8.58 -8.28 -25.31
N ARG A 540 9.01 -9.49 -25.59
CA ARG A 540 9.21 -10.54 -24.61
C ARG A 540 10.67 -10.54 -24.20
N VAL A 541 10.93 -10.38 -22.89
CA VAL A 541 12.28 -10.38 -22.30
C VAL A 541 12.57 -11.66 -21.50
N TRP A 542 11.91 -12.73 -21.87
CA TRP A 542 11.93 -14.02 -21.21
C TRP A 542 11.88 -15.18 -22.21
#